data_bc74cc06ef282d72d2a3030991e23b15
#
_entry.id   bc74cc06ef282d72d2a3030991e23b15
#
_cell.length_a   1.000
_cell.length_b   1.000
_cell.length_c   1.000
_cell.angle_alpha   90.00
_cell.angle_beta   90.00
_cell.angle_gamma   90.00
#
_symmetry.space_group_name_H-M   'P 1'
#
loop_
_entity.id
_entity.type
_entity.pdbx_description
1 polymer ?
#
loop_
_entity_poly.entity_id
_entity_poly.type
_entity_poly.pdbx_seq_one_letter_code
_entity_poly.pdbx_strand_id
1 'polypeptide(L)'
;MKYVVVSGGVLSGLGKGVTASSIGVLIKSAGLRVTSIKIDPYLNSDAGTMSPFEHGEVFVLDDGGEVDLDLGNYERFLDINLAKDNNLTTGKIYSKVIEAERRGDYLGKTVQVIPHVTNSVQEWIEDVAHQPADGSGEIPDACIIELGGTVGDIESAP
;
A
#
# COMPACT_ATOMS: atom_id res chain seq x y z
N MET A 1 -7.27 -13.29 -8.51
CA MET A 1 -6.57 -12.01 -8.29
C MET A 1 -5.29 -11.97 -9.11
N LYS A 2 -5.03 -10.86 -9.80
CA LYS A 2 -3.76 -10.57 -10.47
C LYS A 2 -3.10 -9.39 -9.77
N TYR A 3 -1.79 -9.47 -9.57
CA TYR A 3 -1.01 -8.40 -8.94
C TYR A 3 -0.09 -7.77 -9.97
N VAL A 4 -0.10 -6.42 -10.02
CA VAL A 4 0.80 -5.63 -10.86
C VAL A 4 1.62 -4.74 -9.94
N VAL A 5 2.89 -5.01 -9.81
CA VAL A 5 3.80 -4.24 -8.97
C VAL A 5 4.53 -3.19 -9.81
N VAL A 6 4.41 -1.94 -9.39
CA VAL A 6 5.11 -0.80 -10.00
C VAL A 6 6.18 -0.33 -9.03
N SER A 7 7.42 -0.58 -9.37
CA SER A 7 8.59 -0.12 -8.62
C SER A 7 9.41 0.88 -9.45
N GLY A 8 10.09 1.80 -8.79
CA GLY A 8 10.88 2.82 -9.47
C GLY A 8 12.35 2.50 -9.56
N GLY A 9 13.04 3.16 -10.49
CA GLY A 9 14.49 3.14 -10.60
C GLY A 9 15.19 4.06 -9.60
N VAL A 10 16.42 4.45 -9.92
CA VAL A 10 17.37 5.19 -9.04
C VAL A 10 16.91 6.60 -8.66
N LEU A 11 15.93 7.18 -9.34
CA LEU A 11 15.44 8.55 -9.08
C LEU A 11 14.01 8.53 -8.58
N SER A 12 13.77 9.21 -7.45
CA SER A 12 12.41 9.52 -7.01
C SER A 12 11.74 10.50 -7.98
N GLY A 13 10.40 10.49 -8.03
CA GLY A 13 9.67 11.43 -8.91
C GLY A 13 9.56 11.01 -10.37
N LEU A 14 9.94 9.79 -10.75
CA LEU A 14 9.79 9.26 -12.11
C LEU A 14 8.34 8.94 -12.53
N GLY A 15 7.36 9.31 -11.70
CA GLY A 15 5.96 9.13 -12.06
C GLY A 15 5.43 7.70 -11.83
N LYS A 16 5.93 7.00 -10.80
CA LYS A 16 5.38 5.69 -10.42
C LYS A 16 3.87 5.73 -10.21
N GLY A 17 3.37 6.72 -9.48
CA GLY A 17 1.94 6.91 -9.24
C GLY A 17 1.15 7.12 -10.52
N VAL A 18 1.66 7.92 -11.45
CA VAL A 18 1.05 8.11 -12.78
C VAL A 18 1.05 6.81 -13.57
N THR A 19 2.15 6.06 -13.54
CA THR A 19 2.26 4.77 -14.22
C THR A 19 1.29 3.76 -13.63
N ALA A 20 1.23 3.65 -12.30
CA ALA A 20 0.32 2.75 -11.59
C ALA A 20 -1.14 3.08 -11.92
N SER A 21 -1.52 4.35 -11.81
CA SER A 21 -2.87 4.82 -12.16
C SER A 21 -3.23 4.54 -13.61
N SER A 22 -2.29 4.78 -14.55
CA SER A 22 -2.51 4.56 -15.98
C SER A 22 -2.73 3.07 -16.30
N ILE A 23 -1.94 2.19 -15.70
CA ILE A 23 -2.13 0.74 -15.82
C ILE A 23 -3.51 0.34 -15.29
N GLY A 24 -3.90 0.86 -14.13
CA GLY A 24 -5.21 0.59 -13.55
C GLY A 24 -6.36 1.05 -14.43
N VAL A 25 -6.26 2.24 -15.05
CA VAL A 25 -7.24 2.74 -16.02
C VAL A 25 -7.36 1.83 -17.23
N LEU A 26 -6.24 1.35 -17.77
CA LEU A 26 -6.23 0.43 -18.91
C LEU A 26 -6.89 -0.91 -18.57
N ILE A 27 -6.60 -1.46 -17.39
CA ILE A 27 -7.21 -2.71 -16.90
C ILE A 27 -8.73 -2.51 -16.73
N LYS A 28 -9.13 -1.40 -16.11
CA LYS A 28 -10.54 -1.06 -15.93
C LYS A 28 -11.27 -0.87 -17.27
N SER A 29 -10.60 -0.24 -18.23
CA SER A 29 -11.14 -0.07 -19.61
C SER A 29 -11.33 -1.39 -20.34
N ALA A 30 -10.61 -2.44 -19.96
CA ALA A 30 -10.83 -3.80 -20.44
C ALA A 30 -11.97 -4.53 -19.73
N GLY A 31 -12.71 -3.86 -18.84
CA GLY A 31 -13.89 -4.42 -18.14
C GLY A 31 -13.56 -5.18 -16.86
N LEU A 32 -12.34 -5.05 -16.34
CA LEU A 32 -11.92 -5.70 -15.10
C LEU A 32 -12.01 -4.73 -13.92
N ARG A 33 -12.35 -5.28 -12.74
CA ARG A 33 -12.37 -4.51 -11.48
C ARG A 33 -10.96 -4.39 -10.94
N VAL A 34 -10.61 -3.20 -10.45
CA VAL A 34 -9.28 -2.92 -9.92
C VAL A 34 -9.35 -2.39 -8.50
N THR A 35 -8.32 -2.67 -7.73
CA THR A 35 -7.98 -1.96 -6.49
C THR A 35 -6.52 -1.54 -6.52
N SER A 36 -6.11 -0.70 -5.58
CA SER A 36 -4.72 -0.23 -5.51
C SER A 36 -4.21 -0.27 -4.07
N ILE A 37 -2.93 -0.59 -3.93
CA ILE A 37 -2.19 -0.52 -2.66
C ILE A 37 -0.95 0.32 -2.89
N LYS A 38 -0.68 1.24 -1.97
CA LYS A 38 0.60 1.94 -1.89
C LYS A 38 1.40 1.42 -0.71
N ILE A 39 2.64 1.05 -0.97
CA ILE A 39 3.60 0.63 0.06
C ILE A 39 4.62 1.74 0.24
N ASP A 40 4.67 2.30 1.44
CA ASP A 40 5.62 3.34 1.81
C ASP A 40 6.65 2.82 2.82
N PRO A 41 7.95 2.98 2.56
CA PRO A 41 9.00 2.39 3.39
C PRO A 41 9.28 3.14 4.69
N TYR A 42 8.63 4.28 4.94
CA TYR A 42 8.84 5.03 6.17
C TYR A 42 8.19 4.36 7.40
N LEU A 43 8.66 4.73 8.59
CA LEU A 43 8.20 4.18 9.87
C LEU A 43 6.97 4.88 10.48
N ASN A 44 6.50 5.96 9.86
CA ASN A 44 5.25 6.59 10.28
C ASN A 44 4.08 5.63 10.08
N SER A 45 3.14 5.61 11.03
CA SER A 45 1.94 4.78 10.89
C SER A 45 1.00 5.29 9.80
N ASP A 46 0.97 6.60 9.60
CA ASP A 46 0.18 7.29 8.58
C ASP A 46 0.86 8.60 8.16
N ALA A 47 0.23 9.36 7.28
CA ALA A 47 0.76 10.62 6.80
C ALA A 47 0.39 11.85 7.66
N GLY A 48 -0.46 11.69 8.69
CA GLY A 48 -1.05 12.80 9.43
C GLY A 48 -0.05 13.69 10.18
N THR A 49 1.10 13.13 10.58
CA THR A 49 2.15 13.90 11.27
C THR A 49 3.33 14.29 10.38
N MET A 50 3.26 13.96 9.09
CA MET A 50 4.36 14.22 8.16
C MET A 50 4.33 15.66 7.65
N SER A 51 5.51 16.22 7.36
CA SER A 51 5.61 17.55 6.80
C SER A 51 5.09 17.60 5.35
N PRO A 52 4.12 18.45 5.05
CA PRO A 52 3.64 18.59 3.67
C PRO A 52 4.70 19.14 2.71
N PHE A 53 5.73 19.79 3.22
CA PHE A 53 6.85 20.24 2.40
C PHE A 53 7.76 19.10 1.91
N GLU A 54 7.79 18.00 2.64
CA GLU A 54 8.60 16.82 2.30
C GLU A 54 7.81 15.77 1.52
N HIS A 55 6.53 15.58 1.85
CA HIS A 55 5.73 14.47 1.36
C HIS A 55 4.45 14.89 0.61
N GLY A 56 4.20 16.19 0.46
CA GLY A 56 2.96 16.70 -0.08
C GLY A 56 1.84 16.76 0.97
N GLU A 57 0.68 17.20 0.53
CA GLU A 57 -0.50 17.32 1.40
C GLU A 57 -1.04 15.93 1.77
N VAL A 58 -1.54 15.81 2.99
CA VAL A 58 -2.22 14.62 3.46
C VAL A 58 -3.58 14.49 2.77
N PHE A 59 -3.89 13.30 2.28
CA PHE A 59 -5.21 12.96 1.78
C PHE A 59 -5.99 12.21 2.86
N VAL A 60 -7.25 12.58 3.08
CA VAL A 60 -8.12 11.93 4.06
C VAL A 60 -9.14 11.08 3.32
N LEU A 61 -9.11 9.77 3.58
CA LEU A 61 -10.05 8.80 3.00
C LEU A 61 -11.41 8.85 3.71
N ASP A 62 -12.42 8.24 3.11
CA ASP A 62 -13.78 8.18 3.66
C ASP A 62 -13.84 7.52 5.04
N ASP A 63 -12.95 6.59 5.34
CA ASP A 63 -12.83 5.95 6.65
C ASP A 63 -12.05 6.80 7.69
N GLY A 64 -11.64 8.00 7.33
CA GLY A 64 -10.87 8.92 8.16
C GLY A 64 -9.37 8.65 8.15
N GLY A 65 -8.88 7.71 7.34
CA GLY A 65 -7.45 7.42 7.21
C GLY A 65 -6.70 8.61 6.61
N GLU A 66 -5.63 9.03 7.27
CA GLU A 66 -4.72 10.10 6.81
C GLU A 66 -3.58 9.45 6.05
N VAL A 67 -3.61 9.56 4.72
CA VAL A 67 -2.73 8.81 3.83
C VAL A 67 -1.97 9.69 2.88
N ASP A 68 -1.02 9.10 2.16
CA ASP A 68 -0.28 9.77 1.10
C ASP A 68 -1.20 10.25 -0.01
N LEU A 69 -0.89 11.41 -0.58
CA LEU A 69 -1.66 12.06 -1.65
C LEU A 69 -1.91 11.15 -2.86
N ASP A 70 -1.01 10.21 -3.13
CA ASP A 70 -1.15 9.29 -4.26
C ASP A 70 -2.43 8.45 -4.18
N LEU A 71 -2.90 8.12 -2.97
CA LEU A 71 -4.15 7.38 -2.82
C LEU A 71 -5.36 8.20 -3.34
N GLY A 72 -5.36 9.52 -3.12
CA GLY A 72 -6.36 10.39 -3.70
C GLY A 72 -6.33 10.41 -5.23
N ASN A 73 -5.15 10.31 -5.81
CA ASN A 73 -5.00 10.16 -7.25
C ASN A 73 -5.56 8.82 -7.75
N TYR A 74 -5.31 7.72 -7.03
CA TYR A 74 -5.87 6.42 -7.40
C TYR A 74 -7.39 6.41 -7.33
N GLU A 75 -7.99 6.94 -6.27
CA GLU A 75 -9.44 7.07 -6.18
C GLU A 75 -10.02 7.82 -7.37
N ARG A 76 -9.41 8.96 -7.72
CA ARG A 76 -9.87 9.80 -8.83
C ARG A 76 -9.73 9.12 -10.19
N PHE A 77 -8.56 8.55 -10.49
CA PHE A 77 -8.29 7.97 -11.80
C PHE A 77 -8.99 6.62 -11.99
N LEU A 78 -9.08 5.84 -10.92
CA LEU A 78 -9.67 4.51 -10.99
C LEU A 78 -11.16 4.49 -10.64
N ASP A 79 -11.72 5.63 -10.16
CA ASP A 79 -13.10 5.73 -9.71
C ASP A 79 -13.43 4.60 -8.73
N ILE A 80 -12.69 4.57 -7.64
CA ILE A 80 -12.77 3.60 -6.55
C ILE A 80 -12.70 4.33 -5.21
N ASN A 81 -13.13 3.66 -4.13
CA ASN A 81 -12.94 4.12 -2.77
C ASN A 81 -11.96 3.21 -2.06
N LEU A 82 -10.91 3.79 -1.52
CA LEU A 82 -9.87 3.09 -0.77
C LEU A 82 -10.09 3.25 0.73
N ALA A 83 -9.53 2.34 1.50
CA ALA A 83 -9.49 2.39 2.95
C ALA A 83 -8.04 2.67 3.43
N LYS A 84 -7.90 3.06 4.69
CA LYS A 84 -6.60 3.31 5.32
C LYS A 84 -5.60 2.16 5.17
N ASP A 85 -6.10 0.93 5.03
CA ASP A 85 -5.26 -0.25 4.89
C ASP A 85 -4.72 -0.43 3.46
N ASN A 86 -5.23 0.32 2.48
CA ASN A 86 -4.66 0.41 1.14
C ASN A 86 -3.33 1.20 1.12
N ASN A 87 -3.01 1.94 2.18
CA ASN A 87 -1.68 2.51 2.40
C ASN A 87 -0.94 1.67 3.44
N LEU A 88 -0.05 0.82 2.98
CA LEU A 88 0.79 -0.02 3.82
C LEU A 88 2.10 0.72 4.10
N THR A 89 2.36 1.04 5.37
CA THR A 89 3.64 1.64 5.78
C THR A 89 4.48 0.62 6.55
N THR A 90 5.79 0.77 6.51
CA THR A 90 6.68 -0.06 7.34
C THR A 90 6.30 0.04 8.82
N GLY A 91 5.91 1.24 9.29
CA GLY A 91 5.47 1.44 10.67
C GLY A 91 4.26 0.60 11.05
N LYS A 92 3.24 0.51 10.20
CA LYS A 92 2.06 -0.34 10.41
C LYS A 92 2.46 -1.81 10.54
N ILE A 93 3.31 -2.30 9.64
CA ILE A 93 3.75 -3.69 9.64
C ILE A 93 4.56 -4.03 10.89
N TYR A 94 5.54 -3.19 11.24
CA TYR A 94 6.34 -3.42 12.46
C TYR A 94 5.47 -3.38 13.70
N SER A 95 4.52 -2.45 13.82
CA SER A 95 3.57 -2.42 14.95
C SER A 95 2.78 -3.72 15.03
N LYS A 96 2.21 -4.20 13.92
CA LYS A 96 1.46 -5.47 13.86
C LYS A 96 2.31 -6.65 14.34
N VAL A 97 3.56 -6.75 13.86
CA VAL A 97 4.48 -7.84 14.23
C VAL A 97 4.89 -7.75 15.70
N ILE A 98 5.22 -6.55 16.20
CA ILE A 98 5.61 -6.34 17.61
C ILE A 98 4.44 -6.64 18.54
N GLU A 99 3.24 -6.19 18.20
CA GLU A 99 2.04 -6.49 19.00
C GLU A 99 1.73 -8.00 19.04
N ALA A 100 1.88 -8.69 17.91
CA ALA A 100 1.73 -10.15 17.84
C ALA A 100 2.76 -10.87 18.69
N GLU A 101 4.03 -10.41 18.68
CA GLU A 101 5.09 -10.93 19.56
C GLU A 101 4.69 -10.74 21.03
N ARG A 102 4.23 -9.55 21.42
CA ARG A 102 3.83 -9.24 22.81
C ARG A 102 2.64 -10.05 23.28
N ARG A 103 1.72 -10.44 22.40
CA ARG A 103 0.62 -11.37 22.70
C ARG A 103 1.06 -12.83 22.80
N GLY A 104 2.27 -13.18 22.31
CA GLY A 104 2.77 -14.55 22.31
C GLY A 104 2.37 -15.37 21.07
N ASP A 105 1.90 -14.72 20.02
CA ASP A 105 1.41 -15.38 18.80
C ASP A 105 2.50 -16.23 18.10
N TYR A 106 3.76 -15.90 18.33
CA TYR A 106 4.90 -16.63 17.76
C TYR A 106 5.44 -17.78 18.64
N LEU A 107 4.77 -18.08 19.76
CA LEU A 107 5.07 -19.24 20.60
C LEU A 107 6.54 -19.32 21.06
N GLY A 108 7.15 -18.21 21.42
CA GLY A 108 8.53 -18.14 21.90
C GLY A 108 9.61 -18.20 20.82
N LYS A 109 9.22 -18.20 19.55
CA LYS A 109 10.21 -18.11 18.45
C LYS A 109 10.89 -16.74 18.44
N THR A 110 12.14 -16.73 17.96
CA THR A 110 12.83 -15.46 17.63
C THR A 110 12.12 -14.81 16.44
N VAL A 111 11.59 -13.61 16.64
CA VAL A 111 10.90 -12.84 15.60
C VAL A 111 11.91 -12.02 14.82
N GLN A 112 11.91 -12.15 13.50
CA GLN A 112 12.89 -11.53 12.60
C GLN A 112 12.19 -10.88 11.41
N VAL A 113 12.90 -10.01 10.69
CA VAL A 113 12.39 -9.40 9.46
C VAL A 113 11.96 -10.49 8.47
N ILE A 114 12.83 -11.49 8.26
CA ILE A 114 12.51 -12.68 7.46
C ILE A 114 12.43 -13.87 8.43
N PRO A 115 11.26 -14.54 8.53
CA PRO A 115 10.08 -14.44 7.68
C PRO A 115 8.94 -13.57 8.25
N HIS A 116 9.02 -13.05 9.49
CA HIS A 116 7.82 -12.55 10.18
C HIS A 116 7.30 -11.24 9.61
N VAL A 117 8.18 -10.27 9.32
CA VAL A 117 7.78 -9.01 8.69
C VAL A 117 7.36 -9.25 7.24
N THR A 118 8.15 -10.01 6.48
CA THR A 118 7.84 -10.29 5.07
C THR A 118 6.52 -11.07 4.91
N ASN A 119 6.26 -12.05 5.76
CA ASN A 119 4.97 -12.76 5.75
C ASN A 119 3.81 -11.81 6.10
N SER A 120 4.01 -10.92 7.09
CA SER A 120 2.99 -9.95 7.47
C SER A 120 2.67 -8.96 6.35
N VAL A 121 3.66 -8.57 5.54
CA VAL A 121 3.45 -7.76 4.33
C VAL A 121 2.61 -8.51 3.31
N GLN A 122 2.94 -9.78 3.03
CA GLN A 122 2.20 -10.62 2.07
C GLN A 122 0.75 -10.82 2.50
N GLU A 123 0.53 -11.20 3.76
CA GLU A 123 -0.82 -11.35 4.33
C GLU A 123 -1.63 -10.05 4.21
N TRP A 124 -1.02 -8.90 4.53
CA TRP A 124 -1.69 -7.62 4.42
C TRP A 124 -2.11 -7.30 2.99
N ILE A 125 -1.20 -7.52 2.03
CA ILE A 125 -1.50 -7.31 0.61
C ILE A 125 -2.66 -8.20 0.16
N GLU A 126 -2.63 -9.48 0.53
CA GLU A 126 -3.69 -10.43 0.16
C GLU A 126 -5.03 -10.03 0.76
N ASP A 127 -5.08 -9.67 2.04
CA ASP A 127 -6.30 -9.24 2.72
C ASP A 127 -6.91 -7.99 2.07
N VAL A 128 -6.08 -6.97 1.82
CA VAL A 128 -6.55 -5.70 1.25
C VAL A 128 -6.93 -5.85 -0.22
N ALA A 129 -6.17 -6.62 -1.00
CA ALA A 129 -6.45 -6.81 -2.41
C ALA A 129 -7.83 -7.47 -2.67
N HIS A 130 -8.34 -8.23 -1.72
CA HIS A 130 -9.65 -8.88 -1.83
C HIS A 130 -10.83 -8.01 -1.32
N GLN A 131 -10.56 -6.78 -0.88
CA GLN A 131 -11.63 -5.87 -0.46
C GLN A 131 -12.28 -5.18 -1.69
N PRO A 132 -13.61 -5.19 -1.80
CA PRO A 132 -14.30 -4.43 -2.84
C PRO A 132 -13.97 -2.94 -2.75
N ALA A 133 -13.74 -2.30 -3.90
CA ALA A 133 -13.34 -0.89 -3.94
C ALA A 133 -14.17 -0.02 -4.90
N ASP A 134 -14.94 -0.61 -5.81
CA ASP A 134 -15.68 0.09 -6.88
C ASP A 134 -17.18 0.28 -6.61
N GLY A 135 -17.62 -0.02 -5.39
CA GLY A 135 -19.04 0.06 -5.01
C GLY A 135 -19.90 -1.11 -5.48
N SER A 136 -19.38 -2.05 -6.25
CA SER A 136 -20.13 -3.23 -6.71
C SER A 136 -20.33 -4.29 -5.62
N GLY A 137 -19.49 -4.27 -4.59
CA GLY A 137 -19.43 -5.33 -3.58
C GLY A 137 -18.67 -6.59 -4.04
N GLU A 138 -18.15 -6.59 -5.26
CA GLU A 138 -17.43 -7.71 -5.85
C GLU A 138 -15.91 -7.59 -5.60
N ILE A 139 -15.26 -8.73 -5.46
CA ILE A 139 -13.79 -8.79 -5.29
C ILE A 139 -13.13 -8.26 -6.58
N PRO A 140 -12.10 -7.41 -6.47
CA PRO A 140 -11.33 -6.96 -7.62
C PRO A 140 -10.65 -8.11 -8.40
N ASP A 141 -10.53 -7.94 -9.70
CA ASP A 141 -9.83 -8.88 -10.58
C ASP A 141 -8.32 -8.65 -10.56
N ALA A 142 -7.90 -7.40 -10.34
CA ALA A 142 -6.50 -7.00 -10.28
C ALA A 142 -6.24 -5.99 -9.16
N CYS A 143 -5.07 -6.11 -8.55
CA CYS A 143 -4.53 -5.17 -7.57
C CYS A 143 -3.27 -4.52 -8.13
N ILE A 144 -3.26 -3.19 -8.18
CA ILE A 144 -2.09 -2.40 -8.57
C ILE A 144 -1.34 -2.03 -7.29
N ILE A 145 -0.08 -2.42 -7.22
CA ILE A 145 0.76 -2.15 -6.04
C ILE A 145 1.86 -1.18 -6.45
N GLU A 146 1.84 0.02 -5.89
CA GLU A 146 2.96 0.94 -6.03
C GLU A 146 3.91 0.76 -4.85
N LEU A 147 5.16 0.44 -5.17
CA LEU A 147 6.23 0.40 -4.17
C LEU A 147 6.92 1.76 -4.08
N GLY A 148 6.77 2.41 -2.92
CA GLY A 148 7.47 3.64 -2.59
C GLY A 148 8.97 3.44 -2.43
N GLY A 149 9.73 4.54 -2.45
CA GLY A 149 11.17 4.52 -2.43
C GLY A 149 11.78 4.19 -3.80
N THR A 150 13.10 3.99 -3.83
CA THR A 150 13.86 3.65 -5.04
C THR A 150 14.45 2.26 -4.92
N VAL A 151 14.65 1.59 -6.06
CA VAL A 151 15.33 0.29 -6.08
C VAL A 151 16.76 0.44 -5.57
N GLY A 152 17.11 -0.35 -4.55
CA GLY A 152 18.40 -0.30 -3.89
C GLY A 152 18.42 0.45 -2.55
N ASP A 153 17.35 1.15 -2.19
CA ASP A 153 17.20 1.70 -0.85
C ASP A 153 17.03 0.57 0.16
N ILE A 154 17.74 0.68 1.28
CA ILE A 154 17.72 -0.35 2.34
C ILE A 154 16.31 -0.48 2.95
N GLU A 155 15.58 0.61 3.03
CA GLU A 155 14.22 0.66 3.58
C GLU A 155 13.21 -0.11 2.73
N SER A 156 13.46 -0.21 1.42
CA SER A 156 12.59 -0.90 0.45
C SER A 156 13.04 -2.33 0.15
N ALA A 157 14.15 -2.79 0.74
CA ALA A 157 14.74 -4.09 0.44
C ALA A 157 13.90 -5.29 0.93
N PRO A 158 13.29 -5.25 2.14
CA PRO A 158 12.44 -6.36 2.61
C PRO A 158 11.17 -6.50 1.80
#